data_f09200d3ee1337eb3eec3fefa42adf12
#
_entry.id   f09200d3ee1337eb3eec3fefa42adf12
#
_cell.length_a   1.000
_cell.length_b   1.000
_cell.length_c   1.000
_cell.angle_alpha   90.00
_cell.angle_beta   90.00
_cell.angle_gamma   90.00
#
_symmetry.space_group_name_H-M   'P 1'
#
loop_
_entity.id
_entity.type
_entity.pdbx_description
1 polymer ?
#
loop_
_entity_poly.entity_id
_entity_poly.type
_entity_poly.pdbx_seq_one_letter_code
_entity_poly.pdbx_strand_id
1 'polypeptide(L)' 'MVNKEQWYTDRLQRYFDKHYSEFDETAEWYANPGPNQWRFRIYEVGLEVLLICDDKGRITEERTKI' A
#
# COMPACT_ATOMS: atom_id res chain seq x y z
N MET A 1 -19.80 -7.38 -13.06
CA MET A 1 -19.12 -6.08 -13.15
C MET A 1 -18.04 -6.01 -12.08
N VAL A 2 -16.82 -5.63 -12.46
CA VAL A 2 -15.72 -5.56 -11.52
C VAL A 2 -15.85 -4.31 -10.66
N ASN A 3 -15.82 -4.48 -9.33
CA ASN A 3 -15.78 -3.37 -8.41
C ASN A 3 -14.39 -2.70 -8.50
N LYS A 4 -14.34 -1.42 -8.81
CA LYS A 4 -13.10 -0.69 -8.99
C LYS A 4 -12.24 -0.69 -7.70
N GLU A 5 -12.87 -0.55 -6.55
CA GLU A 5 -12.16 -0.59 -5.26
C GLU A 5 -11.50 -1.95 -5.05
N GLN A 6 -12.20 -3.03 -5.37
CA GLN A 6 -11.65 -4.37 -5.25
C GLN A 6 -10.48 -4.57 -6.20
N TRP A 7 -10.58 -4.02 -7.40
CA TRP A 7 -9.51 -4.08 -8.38
C TRP A 7 -8.24 -3.37 -7.87
N TYR A 8 -8.38 -2.19 -7.28
CA TYR A 8 -7.27 -1.48 -6.66
C TYR A 8 -6.69 -2.28 -5.48
N THR A 9 -7.56 -2.78 -4.62
CA THR A 9 -7.15 -3.55 -3.44
C THR A 9 -6.34 -4.79 -3.84
N ASP A 10 -6.78 -5.51 -4.85
CA ASP A 10 -6.07 -6.70 -5.33
C ASP A 10 -4.66 -6.37 -5.81
N ARG A 11 -4.51 -5.27 -6.52
CA ARG A 11 -3.20 -4.85 -7.03
C ARG A 11 -2.29 -4.34 -5.93
N LEU A 12 -2.83 -3.55 -5.01
CA LEU A 12 -2.09 -3.06 -3.85
C LEU A 12 -1.65 -4.21 -2.96
N GLN A 13 -2.52 -5.20 -2.74
CA GLN A 13 -2.18 -6.37 -1.95
C GLN A 13 -1.04 -7.17 -2.57
N ARG A 14 -1.09 -7.39 -3.88
CA ARG A 14 -0.02 -8.09 -4.60
C ARG A 14 1.31 -7.37 -4.48
N TYR A 15 1.28 -6.04 -4.59
CA TYR A 15 2.49 -5.24 -4.47
C TYR A 15 3.06 -5.34 -3.05
N PHE A 16 2.21 -5.22 -2.05
CA PHE A 16 2.61 -5.37 -0.65
C PHE A 16 3.21 -6.75 -0.39
N ASP A 17 2.55 -7.80 -0.85
CA ASP A 17 3.02 -9.17 -0.66
C ASP A 17 4.38 -9.42 -1.32
N LYS A 18 4.63 -8.76 -2.44
CA LYS A 18 5.88 -8.90 -3.17
C LYS A 18 7.03 -8.13 -2.51
N HIS A 19 6.76 -6.94 -2.01
CA HIS A 19 7.82 -6.01 -1.56
C HIS A 19 7.89 -5.82 -0.06
N TYR A 20 6.83 -6.09 0.67
CA TYR A 20 6.71 -5.79 2.10
C TYR A 20 6.19 -6.97 2.94
N SER A 21 6.18 -8.18 2.41
CA SER A 21 5.63 -9.35 3.13
C SER A 21 6.33 -9.61 4.47
N GLU A 22 7.61 -9.29 4.58
CA GLU A 22 8.37 -9.44 5.82
C GLU A 22 7.87 -8.55 6.96
N PHE A 23 7.11 -7.51 6.61
CA PHE A 23 6.57 -6.55 7.58
C PHE A 23 5.07 -6.74 7.81
N ASP A 24 4.50 -7.83 7.34
CA ASP A 24 3.05 -8.07 7.41
C ASP A 24 2.50 -7.98 8.83
N GLU A 25 3.23 -8.52 9.81
CA GLU A 25 2.81 -8.51 11.21
C GLU A 25 3.18 -7.22 11.95
N THR A 26 4.16 -6.49 11.47
CA THR A 26 4.72 -5.32 12.18
C THR A 26 4.30 -3.99 11.58
N ALA A 27 3.79 -3.99 10.35
CA ALA A 27 3.32 -2.76 9.72
C ALA A 27 2.11 -2.19 10.47
N GLU A 28 2.15 -0.90 10.73
CA GLU A 28 1.02 -0.19 11.33
C GLU A 28 0.23 0.51 10.23
N TRP A 29 -1.02 0.11 10.08
CA TRP A 29 -1.88 0.60 9.02
C TRP A 29 -2.65 1.84 9.45
N TYR A 30 -2.77 2.80 8.53
CA TYR A 30 -3.53 4.03 8.74
C TYR A 30 -4.73 4.05 7.81
N ALA A 31 -5.65 4.97 8.06
CA ALA A 31 -6.80 5.17 7.19
C ALA A 31 -6.30 5.51 5.79
N ASN A 32 -6.86 4.86 4.77
CA ASN A 32 -6.47 5.08 3.39
C ASN A 32 -6.90 6.48 2.93
N PRO A 33 -6.00 7.26 2.32
CA PRO A 33 -6.37 8.59 1.78
C PRO A 33 -7.40 8.50 0.66
N GLY A 34 -7.48 7.37 -0.03
CA GLY A 34 -8.45 7.13 -1.07
C GLY A 34 -8.58 5.64 -1.35
N PRO A 35 -9.54 5.21 -2.19
CA PRO A 35 -9.78 3.79 -2.47
C PRO A 35 -8.64 3.10 -3.20
N ASN A 36 -7.78 3.89 -3.85
CA ASN A 36 -6.62 3.38 -4.58
C ASN A 36 -5.29 3.65 -3.89
N GLN A 37 -5.33 3.94 -2.59
CA GLN A 37 -4.14 4.31 -1.83
C GLN A 37 -4.10 3.57 -0.51
N TRP A 38 -2.92 3.04 -0.17
CA TRP A 38 -2.68 2.40 1.11
C TRP A 38 -1.53 3.11 1.83
N ARG A 39 -1.74 3.46 3.10
CA ARG A 39 -0.73 4.13 3.92
C ARG A 39 -0.42 3.30 5.15
N PHE A 40 0.85 3.08 5.39
CA PHE A 40 1.31 2.32 6.55
C PHE A 40 2.69 2.78 6.99
N ARG A 41 3.02 2.47 8.24
CA ARG A 41 4.33 2.75 8.81
C ARG A 41 5.03 1.45 9.21
N ILE A 42 6.34 1.43 9.01
CA ILE A 42 7.20 0.34 9.43
C ILE A 42 8.24 0.93 10.36
N TYR A 43 7.96 0.85 11.65
CA TYR A 43 8.84 1.48 12.66
C TYR A 43 10.22 0.82 12.75
N GLU A 44 10.33 -0.48 12.45
CA GLU A 44 11.60 -1.19 12.45
C GLU A 44 12.65 -0.54 11.54
N VAL A 45 12.21 0.02 10.44
CA VAL A 45 13.10 0.67 9.46
C VAL A 45 12.88 2.17 9.38
N GLY A 46 11.97 2.72 10.19
CA GLY A 46 11.72 4.16 10.28
C GLY A 46 11.11 4.76 9.01
N LEU A 47 10.17 4.04 8.38
CA LEU A 47 9.54 4.49 7.14
C LEU A 47 8.03 4.59 7.26
N GLU A 48 7.48 5.64 6.64
CA GLU A 48 6.07 5.71 6.29
C GLU A 48 5.96 5.51 4.79
N VAL A 49 5.07 4.62 4.37
CA VAL A 49 4.92 4.26 2.96
C VAL A 49 3.50 4.57 2.51
N LEU A 50 3.40 5.20 1.35
CA LEU A 50 2.13 5.43 0.67
C LEU A 50 2.19 4.73 -0.69
N LEU A 51 1.32 3.75 -0.89
CA LEU A 51 1.18 3.04 -2.15
C LEU A 51 -0.02 3.61 -2.90
N ILE A 52 0.17 3.97 -4.15
CA ILE A 52 -0.86 4.55 -5.00
C ILE A 52 -0.99 3.71 -6.26
N CYS A 53 -2.21 3.23 -6.53
CA CYS A 53 -2.52 2.49 -7.75
C CYS A 53 -3.23 3.40 -8.72
N ASP A 54 -2.70 3.56 -9.93
CA ASP A 54 -3.36 4.37 -10.96
C ASP A 54 -4.42 3.55 -11.72
N ASP A 55 -5.15 4.21 -12.63
CA ASP A 55 -6.22 3.56 -13.40
C ASP A 55 -5.72 2.48 -14.35
N LYS A 56 -4.42 2.43 -14.61
CA LYS A 56 -3.80 1.42 -15.46
C LYS A 56 -3.22 0.27 -14.65
N GLY A 57 -3.35 0.33 -13.32
CA GLY A 57 -2.86 -0.70 -12.42
C GLY A 57 -1.40 -0.57 -12.05
N ARG A 58 -0.77 0.56 -12.36
CA ARG A 58 0.61 0.79 -11.97
C ARG A 58 0.66 1.31 -10.53
N ILE A 59 1.62 0.81 -9.77
CA ILE A 59 1.80 1.21 -8.38
C ILE A 59 2.95 2.20 -8.28
N THR A 60 2.67 3.35 -7.66
CA THR A 60 3.68 4.34 -7.30
C THR A 60 3.88 4.26 -5.78
N GLU A 61 5.11 4.36 -5.34
CA GLU A 61 5.45 4.25 -3.94
C GLU A 61 6.10 5.55 -3.48
N GLU A 62 5.54 6.14 -2.43
CA GLU A 62 6.12 7.31 -1.78
C GLU A 62 6.60 6.91 -0.39
N ARG A 63 7.87 7.12 -0.09
CA ARG A 63 8.50 6.81 1.19
C ARG A 63 8.86 8.08 1.92
N THR A 64 8.49 8.15 3.19
CA THR A 64 8.84 9.28 4.06
C THR A 64 9.53 8.73 5.30
N LYS A 65 10.64 9.33 5.67
CA LYS A 65 11.35 8.94 6.89
C LYS A 65 10.58 9.40 8.11
N ILE A 66 10.42 8.51 9.07
CA ILE A 66 9.74 8.85 10.33
C ILE A 66 10.71 9.50 11.29
#